data_2147aae0541f17e2dd5970c8087c716a
#
_entry.id   2147aae0541f17e2dd5970c8087c716a
#
_cell.length_a   1.000
_cell.length_b   1.000
_cell.length_c   1.000
_cell.angle_alpha   90.00
_cell.angle_beta   90.00
_cell.angle_gamma   90.00
#
_symmetry.space_group_name_H-M   'P 1'
#
loop_
_entity.id
_entity.type
_entity.pdbx_description
1 polymer ?
#
loop_
_entity_poly.entity_id
_entity_poly.type
_entity_poly.pdbx_seq_one_letter_code
_entity_poly.pdbx_strand_id
1 'polypeptide(L)'
;MTNRATAIAGANIAFIKYWGRASTNPLVPLNSSISMTLDAAHTTTTVTFDDAFAADALILNDAPASPEAALRASRHLDRLRARAGTAARARVVSRNSFPSASGIASSASGFAALTVAAAAALGLDLTPQAMAALAREESGSAARSLLGGYVEWDAGAPDEACVRQLAPEDHWDLVDVIAIVSEAAKSVSSLGGHERAHTSPLLPARIAALDAALAQTRDAIARRDLSLLGDVAEADALSLHAIALTSRPPILYWQPATLTILHAVHRWRREGLPAYFTIDAGPNVHILTTRPHADQVAARARALEGVRDVLVCGPGPAPRLTEQHLG
;
A
#
# COMPACT_ATOMS: atom_id res chain seq x y z
N MET A 1 15.02 27.92 -10.75
CA MET A 1 14.17 26.71 -10.67
C MET A 1 14.00 26.40 -9.21
N THR A 2 12.78 26.13 -8.76
CA THR A 2 12.54 25.79 -7.35
C THR A 2 12.98 24.32 -7.16
N ASN A 3 14.15 24.11 -6.56
CA ASN A 3 14.65 22.78 -6.21
C ASN A 3 13.83 22.15 -5.05
N ARG A 4 12.56 22.58 -4.88
CA ARG A 4 11.68 22.13 -3.78
C ARG A 4 10.28 21.88 -4.33
N ALA A 5 9.72 20.73 -3.95
CA ALA A 5 8.32 20.42 -4.24
C ALA A 5 7.72 19.55 -3.15
N THR A 6 6.39 19.56 -3.06
CA THR A 6 5.63 18.74 -2.11
C THR A 6 4.55 17.98 -2.84
N ALA A 7 4.43 16.69 -2.52
CA ALA A 7 3.39 15.83 -3.05
C ALA A 7 2.61 15.13 -1.94
N ILE A 8 1.35 14.82 -2.24
CA ILE A 8 0.46 13.99 -1.42
C ILE A 8 0.12 12.74 -2.21
N ALA A 9 0.30 11.56 -1.61
CA ALA A 9 -0.06 10.28 -2.22
C ALA A 9 -0.81 9.40 -1.23
N GLY A 10 -1.89 8.75 -1.70
CA GLY A 10 -2.68 7.80 -0.92
C GLY A 10 -1.92 6.49 -0.66
N ALA A 11 -2.15 5.87 0.49
CA ALA A 11 -1.85 4.46 0.67
C ALA A 11 -2.76 3.62 -0.23
N ASN A 12 -2.55 2.32 -0.30
CA ASN A 12 -3.46 1.44 -1.03
C ASN A 12 -3.71 0.17 -0.24
N ILE A 13 -4.91 -0.39 -0.40
CA ILE A 13 -5.28 -1.71 0.12
C ILE A 13 -5.44 -2.69 -1.03
N ALA A 14 -4.69 -3.78 -1.00
CA ALA A 14 -4.78 -4.81 -2.02
C ALA A 14 -5.96 -5.76 -1.76
N PHE A 15 -6.71 -6.07 -2.81
CA PHE A 15 -7.71 -7.14 -2.86
C PHE A 15 -7.03 -8.45 -3.25
N ILE A 16 -6.17 -8.41 -4.28
CA ILE A 16 -5.24 -9.49 -4.61
C ILE A 16 -3.84 -9.06 -4.19
N LYS A 17 -3.25 -9.79 -3.24
CA LYS A 17 -2.02 -9.42 -2.56
C LYS A 17 -0.79 -9.69 -3.45
N TYR A 18 0.12 -8.73 -3.50
CA TYR A 18 1.49 -8.94 -3.91
C TYR A 18 2.22 -9.71 -2.79
N TRP A 19 2.64 -10.96 -3.05
CA TRP A 19 3.37 -11.76 -2.08
C TRP A 19 4.38 -12.70 -2.74
N GLY A 20 5.65 -12.52 -2.37
CA GLY A 20 6.79 -13.18 -3.02
C GLY A 20 7.40 -12.32 -4.14
N ARG A 21 8.67 -12.59 -4.43
CA ARG A 21 9.45 -11.91 -5.47
C ARG A 21 10.13 -12.94 -6.35
N ALA A 22 10.07 -12.77 -7.66
CA ALA A 22 10.82 -13.54 -8.64
C ALA A 22 12.26 -13.01 -8.77
N SER A 23 12.45 -11.68 -8.60
CA SER A 23 13.75 -11.01 -8.56
C SER A 23 13.71 -9.84 -7.60
N THR A 24 14.86 -9.45 -7.05
CA THR A 24 15.03 -8.30 -6.17
C THR A 24 15.75 -7.13 -6.84
N ASN A 25 16.42 -7.36 -7.96
CA ASN A 25 17.14 -6.32 -8.71
C ASN A 25 17.18 -6.65 -10.21
N PRO A 26 16.32 -6.02 -11.06
CA PRO A 26 15.19 -5.19 -10.68
C PRO A 26 14.14 -5.96 -9.88
N LEU A 27 13.27 -5.23 -9.15
CA LEU A 27 12.20 -5.86 -8.41
C LEU A 27 11.12 -6.39 -9.35
N VAL A 28 11.01 -7.72 -9.41
CA VAL A 28 9.97 -8.41 -10.17
C VAL A 28 9.06 -9.14 -9.19
N PRO A 29 7.75 -8.84 -9.17
CA PRO A 29 6.81 -9.56 -8.31
C PRO A 29 6.61 -10.98 -8.81
N LEU A 30 6.28 -11.89 -7.90
CA LEU A 30 5.96 -13.27 -8.26
C LEU A 30 4.57 -13.39 -8.89
N ASN A 31 3.69 -12.42 -8.61
CA ASN A 31 2.32 -12.39 -9.10
C ASN A 31 1.80 -10.97 -9.27
N SER A 32 0.85 -10.80 -10.18
CA SER A 32 0.06 -9.58 -10.34
C SER A 32 -0.80 -9.31 -9.11
N SER A 33 -1.15 -8.05 -8.88
CA SER A 33 -1.93 -7.64 -7.72
C SER A 33 -2.89 -6.49 -8.07
N ILE A 34 -4.03 -6.42 -7.38
CA ILE A 34 -5.04 -5.38 -7.58
C ILE A 34 -5.34 -4.71 -6.25
N SER A 35 -5.41 -3.38 -6.24
CA SER A 35 -5.68 -2.59 -5.03
C SER A 35 -6.60 -1.41 -5.30
N MET A 36 -7.11 -0.83 -4.23
CA MET A 36 -7.74 0.48 -4.19
C MET A 36 -6.80 1.48 -3.52
N THR A 37 -6.57 2.63 -4.15
CA THR A 37 -5.89 3.76 -3.51
C THR A 37 -6.84 4.38 -2.48
N LEU A 38 -6.33 4.82 -1.33
CA LEU A 38 -7.11 5.32 -0.21
C LEU A 38 -7.07 6.86 -0.15
N ASP A 39 -8.21 7.49 0.12
CA ASP A 39 -8.34 8.95 0.21
C ASP A 39 -7.84 9.50 1.56
N ALA A 40 -8.28 8.95 2.69
CA ALA A 40 -8.00 9.45 4.02
C ALA A 40 -6.64 8.98 4.58
N ALA A 41 -6.13 7.84 4.12
CA ALA A 41 -4.81 7.33 4.49
C ALA A 41 -3.76 7.76 3.46
N HIS A 42 -3.04 8.85 3.71
CA HIS A 42 -2.08 9.42 2.76
C HIS A 42 -0.77 9.85 3.43
N THR A 43 0.26 10.04 2.62
CA THR A 43 1.55 10.61 3.01
C THR A 43 1.75 11.92 2.25
N THR A 44 2.15 12.97 2.98
CA THR A 44 2.64 14.24 2.42
C THR A 44 4.15 14.25 2.50
N THR A 45 4.84 14.52 1.40
CA THR A 45 6.31 14.55 1.36
C THR A 45 6.79 15.81 0.65
N THR A 46 7.65 16.57 1.33
CA THR A 46 8.43 17.69 0.74
C THR A 46 9.84 17.22 0.48
N VAL A 47 10.34 17.47 -0.73
CA VAL A 47 11.73 17.25 -1.13
C VAL A 47 12.35 18.59 -1.49
N THR A 48 13.54 18.87 -0.94
CA THR A 48 14.35 20.03 -1.29
C THR A 48 15.73 19.53 -1.67
N PHE A 49 16.20 19.83 -2.89
CA PHE A 49 17.56 19.56 -3.33
C PHE A 49 18.40 20.83 -3.18
N ASP A 50 19.63 20.68 -2.67
CA ASP A 50 20.59 21.78 -2.52
C ASP A 50 22.03 21.24 -2.61
N ASP A 51 22.87 21.92 -3.39
CA ASP A 51 24.28 21.58 -3.51
C ASP A 51 25.06 21.82 -2.22
N ALA A 52 24.53 22.64 -1.32
CA ALA A 52 25.10 22.88 0.01
C ALA A 52 24.88 21.73 1.01
N PHE A 53 23.99 20.79 0.72
CA PHE A 53 23.76 19.66 1.59
C PHE A 53 24.90 18.63 1.44
N ALA A 54 25.52 18.26 2.56
CA ALA A 54 26.60 17.26 2.57
C ALA A 54 26.10 15.83 2.31
N ALA A 55 24.85 15.52 2.70
CA ALA A 55 24.22 14.21 2.59
C ALA A 55 22.70 14.33 2.51
N ASP A 56 22.04 13.24 2.07
CA ASP A 56 20.59 13.16 2.14
C ASP A 56 20.11 13.03 3.59
N ALA A 57 19.01 13.70 3.93
CA ALA A 57 18.37 13.62 5.25
C ALA A 57 16.88 13.30 5.08
N LEU A 58 16.38 12.34 5.87
CA LEU A 58 14.96 11.97 5.92
C LEU A 58 14.41 12.19 7.33
N ILE A 59 13.39 13.04 7.41
CA ILE A 59 12.56 13.28 8.59
C ILE A 59 11.21 12.64 8.33
N LEU A 60 10.79 11.73 9.19
CA LEU A 60 9.51 11.03 9.08
C LEU A 60 8.69 11.26 10.36
N ASN A 61 7.49 11.88 10.21
CA ASN A 61 6.61 12.23 11.34
C ASN A 61 7.36 12.98 12.45
N ASP A 62 8.03 14.05 12.06
CA ASP A 62 8.76 14.98 12.93
C ASP A 62 10.00 14.39 13.66
N ALA A 63 10.43 13.17 13.31
CA ALA A 63 11.62 12.53 13.84
C ALA A 63 12.58 12.08 12.72
N PRO A 64 13.91 12.05 12.99
CA PRO A 64 14.84 11.43 12.05
C PRO A 64 14.43 9.99 11.76
N ALA A 65 14.41 9.62 10.49
CA ALA A 65 14.09 8.25 10.09
C ALA A 65 15.17 7.27 10.51
N SER A 66 14.83 5.98 10.60
CA SER A 66 15.83 4.93 10.84
C SER A 66 16.90 4.92 9.74
N PRO A 67 18.12 4.47 10.03
CA PRO A 67 19.20 4.38 9.03
C PRO A 67 18.78 3.56 7.79
N GLU A 68 18.01 2.49 7.97
CA GLU A 68 17.49 1.67 6.88
C GLU A 68 16.52 2.46 5.99
N ALA A 69 15.57 3.19 6.58
CA ALA A 69 14.61 4.00 5.84
C ALA A 69 15.30 5.15 5.09
N ALA A 70 16.28 5.82 5.73
CA ALA A 70 17.07 6.87 5.12
C ALA A 70 17.90 6.36 3.93
N LEU A 71 18.54 5.19 4.06
CA LEU A 71 19.29 4.56 2.98
C LEU A 71 18.39 4.20 1.79
N ARG A 72 17.20 3.66 2.03
CA ARG A 72 16.23 3.35 0.98
C ARG A 72 15.78 4.61 0.24
N ALA A 73 15.47 5.68 0.97
CA ALA A 73 15.10 6.96 0.38
C ALA A 73 16.25 7.53 -0.46
N SER A 74 17.50 7.50 0.03
CA SER A 74 18.68 7.98 -0.70
C SER A 74 18.92 7.21 -2.00
N ARG A 75 18.85 5.87 -1.99
CA ARG A 75 18.93 5.05 -3.22
C ARG A 75 17.85 5.40 -4.23
N HIS A 76 16.63 5.66 -3.76
CA HIS A 76 15.55 6.08 -4.64
C HIS A 76 15.81 7.45 -5.27
N LEU A 77 16.28 8.41 -4.47
CA LEU A 77 16.69 9.74 -4.94
C LEU A 77 17.86 9.67 -5.92
N ASP A 78 18.82 8.74 -5.74
CA ASP A 78 19.95 8.54 -6.67
C ASP A 78 19.47 8.16 -8.08
N ARG A 79 18.40 7.35 -8.20
CA ARG A 79 17.80 7.01 -9.51
C ARG A 79 17.19 8.24 -10.20
N LEU A 80 16.56 9.12 -9.44
CA LEU A 80 15.97 10.36 -9.95
C LEU A 80 17.07 11.39 -10.30
N ARG A 81 18.11 11.54 -9.44
CA ARG A 81 19.28 12.38 -9.70
C ARG A 81 20.00 11.98 -10.98
N ALA A 82 20.19 10.68 -11.19
CA ALA A 82 20.83 10.17 -12.42
C ALA A 82 20.04 10.57 -13.67
N ARG A 83 18.71 10.59 -13.61
CA ARG A 83 17.85 11.06 -14.72
C ARG A 83 17.92 12.57 -14.94
N ALA A 84 18.08 13.34 -13.85
CA ALA A 84 18.17 14.80 -13.91
C ALA A 84 19.61 15.31 -14.19
N GLY A 85 20.61 14.44 -14.19
CA GLY A 85 22.02 14.81 -14.40
C GLY A 85 22.60 15.67 -13.26
N THR A 86 22.14 15.46 -12.01
CA THR A 86 22.60 16.22 -10.84
C THR A 86 23.14 15.30 -9.72
N ALA A 87 24.02 15.84 -8.88
CA ALA A 87 24.52 15.20 -7.66
C ALA A 87 23.99 15.86 -6.38
N ALA A 88 23.17 16.91 -6.48
CA ALA A 88 22.63 17.64 -5.34
C ALA A 88 21.98 16.71 -4.32
N ARG A 89 22.30 16.92 -3.04
CA ARG A 89 21.70 16.14 -1.95
C ARG A 89 20.33 16.69 -1.57
N ALA A 90 19.53 15.88 -0.89
CA ALA A 90 18.15 16.22 -0.59
C ALA A 90 17.86 16.22 0.92
N ARG A 91 17.06 17.20 1.35
CA ARG A 91 16.30 17.13 2.60
C ARG A 91 14.88 16.69 2.27
N VAL A 92 14.46 15.58 2.86
CA VAL A 92 13.12 15.01 2.72
C VAL A 92 12.39 15.12 4.06
N VAL A 93 11.22 15.75 4.06
CA VAL A 93 10.31 15.79 5.20
C VAL A 93 9.01 15.12 4.81
N SER A 94 8.61 14.09 5.56
CA SER A 94 7.45 13.28 5.24
C SER A 94 6.56 13.07 6.47
N ARG A 95 5.24 13.20 6.29
CA ARG A 95 4.22 12.99 7.32
C ARG A 95 3.11 12.11 6.82
N ASN A 96 2.72 11.12 7.62
CA ASN A 96 1.56 10.29 7.37
C ASN A 96 0.32 10.89 8.06
N SER A 97 -0.87 10.79 7.42
CA SER A 97 -2.16 11.12 8.04
C SER A 97 -2.68 10.02 8.98
N PHE A 98 -1.95 8.93 9.11
CA PHE A 98 -2.31 7.73 9.86
C PHE A 98 -1.09 7.20 10.66
N PRO A 99 -1.28 6.39 11.71
CA PRO A 99 -0.17 5.85 12.50
C PRO A 99 0.79 5.00 11.67
N SER A 100 2.09 5.36 11.68
CA SER A 100 3.12 4.77 10.79
C SER A 100 3.35 3.28 10.99
N ALA A 101 3.12 2.75 12.19
CA ALA A 101 3.32 1.34 12.53
C ALA A 101 2.06 0.49 12.34
N SER A 102 0.92 1.10 11.96
CA SER A 102 -0.39 0.45 11.91
C SER A 102 -0.54 -0.66 10.85
N GLY A 103 0.50 -0.91 10.05
CA GLY A 103 0.39 -1.92 8.98
C GLY A 103 -0.36 -1.46 7.74
N ILE A 104 -0.95 -0.28 7.77
CA ILE A 104 -1.44 0.43 6.59
C ILE A 104 -0.21 0.77 5.77
N ALA A 105 -0.13 0.30 4.54
CA ALA A 105 1.02 0.33 3.62
C ALA A 105 1.74 1.71 3.53
N SER A 106 2.29 2.22 4.65
CA SER A 106 2.97 3.52 4.75
C SER A 106 4.16 3.64 3.79
N SER A 107 4.82 2.53 3.47
CA SER A 107 5.87 2.55 2.45
C SER A 107 5.32 2.76 1.04
N ALA A 108 4.06 2.38 0.76
CA ALA A 108 3.46 2.58 -0.56
C ALA A 108 3.21 4.07 -0.82
N SER A 109 2.46 4.74 0.07
CA SER A 109 2.20 6.18 -0.04
C SER A 109 3.48 7.01 0.12
N GLY A 110 4.41 6.58 1.01
CA GLY A 110 5.67 7.27 1.24
C GLY A 110 6.56 7.31 0.01
N PHE A 111 6.80 6.18 -0.66
CA PHE A 111 7.60 6.16 -1.89
C PHE A 111 6.87 6.76 -3.09
N ALA A 112 5.55 6.68 -3.15
CA ALA A 112 4.78 7.37 -4.18
C ALA A 112 4.90 8.89 -4.03
N ALA A 113 4.68 9.45 -2.83
CA ALA A 113 4.83 10.88 -2.55
C ALA A 113 6.27 11.36 -2.76
N LEU A 114 7.27 10.57 -2.32
CA LEU A 114 8.68 10.86 -2.53
C LEU A 114 9.04 10.94 -4.01
N THR A 115 8.56 9.99 -4.82
CA THR A 115 8.82 9.96 -6.26
C THR A 115 8.26 11.19 -6.96
N VAL A 116 6.99 11.53 -6.69
CA VAL A 116 6.32 12.68 -7.32
C VAL A 116 6.97 14.01 -6.89
N ALA A 117 7.22 14.19 -5.58
CA ALA A 117 7.86 15.40 -5.08
C ALA A 117 9.29 15.56 -5.62
N ALA A 118 10.08 14.48 -5.63
CA ALA A 118 11.47 14.54 -6.10
C ALA A 118 11.54 14.77 -7.62
N ALA A 119 10.67 14.12 -8.43
CA ALA A 119 10.60 14.36 -9.85
C ALA A 119 10.27 15.83 -10.16
N ALA A 120 9.25 16.39 -9.47
CA ALA A 120 8.87 17.79 -9.62
C ALA A 120 9.98 18.77 -9.18
N ALA A 121 10.63 18.51 -8.05
CA ALA A 121 11.73 19.34 -7.55
C ALA A 121 12.95 19.34 -8.50
N LEU A 122 13.18 18.25 -9.24
CA LEU A 122 14.23 18.11 -10.22
C LEU A 122 13.81 18.57 -11.63
N GLY A 123 12.55 18.98 -11.83
CA GLY A 123 12.03 19.38 -13.14
C GLY A 123 11.92 18.22 -14.13
N LEU A 124 11.79 16.99 -13.65
CA LEU A 124 11.62 15.81 -14.52
C LEU A 124 10.16 15.68 -14.94
N ASP A 125 9.92 15.61 -16.24
CA ASP A 125 8.60 15.30 -16.81
C ASP A 125 8.48 13.79 -17.01
N LEU A 126 7.92 13.11 -16.01
CA LEU A 126 7.75 11.66 -15.98
C LEU A 126 6.26 11.29 -16.00
N THR A 127 5.91 10.31 -16.82
CA THR A 127 4.57 9.73 -16.79
C THR A 127 4.31 9.03 -15.45
N PRO A 128 3.05 8.90 -15.00
CA PRO A 128 2.73 8.11 -13.79
C PRO A 128 3.29 6.68 -13.84
N GLN A 129 3.33 6.06 -15.00
CA GLN A 129 3.87 4.72 -15.22
C GLN A 129 5.40 4.69 -15.03
N ALA A 130 6.12 5.67 -15.58
CA ALA A 130 7.57 5.79 -15.38
C ALA A 130 7.91 6.04 -13.90
N MET A 131 7.11 6.88 -13.21
CA MET A 131 7.23 7.06 -11.76
C MET A 131 6.93 5.78 -10.99
N ALA A 132 5.92 5.00 -11.39
CA ALA A 132 5.58 3.73 -10.77
C ALA A 132 6.72 2.70 -10.91
N ALA A 133 7.35 2.63 -12.09
CA ALA A 133 8.52 1.79 -12.33
C ALA A 133 9.69 2.14 -11.41
N LEU A 134 9.90 3.44 -11.10
CA LEU A 134 10.93 3.89 -10.17
C LEU A 134 10.58 3.57 -8.71
N ALA A 135 9.34 3.88 -8.29
CA ALA A 135 8.90 3.72 -6.90
C ALA A 135 8.90 2.25 -6.43
N ARG A 136 8.55 1.31 -7.33
CA ARG A 136 8.50 -0.11 -7.02
C ARG A 136 9.84 -0.70 -6.58
N GLU A 137 10.96 -0.15 -7.04
CA GLU A 137 12.30 -0.68 -6.73
C GLU A 137 12.59 -0.68 -5.23
N GLU A 138 12.05 0.30 -4.50
CA GLU A 138 12.17 0.37 -3.03
C GLU A 138 10.92 -0.17 -2.31
N SER A 139 9.75 -0.07 -2.93
CA SER A 139 8.49 -0.55 -2.37
C SER A 139 7.56 -1.03 -3.48
N GLY A 140 7.47 -2.35 -3.68
CA GLY A 140 6.64 -2.91 -4.76
C GLY A 140 5.20 -2.40 -4.76
N SER A 141 4.57 -2.28 -3.58
CA SER A 141 3.22 -1.74 -3.46
C SER A 141 3.10 -0.26 -3.84
N ALA A 142 4.21 0.52 -3.83
CA ALA A 142 4.18 1.93 -4.20
C ALA A 142 3.82 2.15 -5.67
N ALA A 143 4.10 1.19 -6.54
CA ALA A 143 3.71 1.28 -7.94
C ALA A 143 2.21 1.57 -8.11
N ARG A 144 1.35 0.93 -7.28
CA ARG A 144 -0.10 1.11 -7.36
C ARG A 144 -0.57 2.44 -6.76
N SER A 145 0.19 3.06 -5.84
CA SER A 145 -0.12 4.37 -5.26
C SER A 145 0.23 5.56 -6.18
N LEU A 146 0.81 5.32 -7.36
CA LEU A 146 1.06 6.36 -8.37
C LEU A 146 -0.16 6.61 -9.28
N LEU A 147 -1.21 5.80 -9.13
CA LEU A 147 -2.48 5.96 -9.82
C LEU A 147 -3.60 6.02 -8.78
N GLY A 148 -4.68 6.73 -9.12
CA GLY A 148 -5.87 6.80 -8.26
C GLY A 148 -6.87 5.70 -8.56
N GLY A 149 -7.88 5.56 -7.71
CA GLY A 149 -8.97 4.60 -7.87
C GLY A 149 -8.51 3.16 -7.69
N TYR A 150 -8.86 2.31 -8.66
CA TYR A 150 -8.60 0.88 -8.66
C TYR A 150 -7.45 0.57 -9.61
N VAL A 151 -6.38 -0.03 -9.09
CA VAL A 151 -5.11 -0.15 -9.81
C VAL A 151 -4.62 -1.59 -9.81
N GLU A 152 -4.22 -2.05 -10.97
CA GLU A 152 -3.53 -3.33 -11.15
C GLU A 152 -2.05 -3.11 -11.39
N TRP A 153 -1.22 -3.91 -10.74
CA TRP A 153 0.18 -4.11 -11.05
C TRP A 153 0.33 -5.49 -11.68
N ASP A 154 0.66 -5.51 -12.96
CA ASP A 154 0.82 -6.71 -13.77
C ASP A 154 2.29 -7.20 -13.68
N ALA A 155 2.47 -8.42 -13.16
CA ALA A 155 3.78 -9.04 -13.00
C ALA A 155 4.43 -9.44 -14.34
N GLY A 156 3.63 -9.65 -15.37
CA GLY A 156 4.09 -10.07 -16.71
C GLY A 156 4.39 -8.92 -17.67
N ALA A 157 4.01 -7.68 -17.31
CA ALA A 157 4.18 -6.55 -18.19
C ALA A 157 5.58 -5.90 -18.08
N PRO A 158 6.09 -5.28 -19.18
CA PRO A 158 7.32 -4.47 -19.14
C PRO A 158 7.24 -3.34 -18.12
N ASP A 159 8.40 -2.83 -17.70
CA ASP A 159 8.57 -1.87 -16.60
C ASP A 159 7.57 -0.72 -16.56
N GLU A 160 7.44 0.03 -17.65
CA GLU A 160 6.52 1.19 -17.69
C GLU A 160 5.07 0.83 -17.99
N ALA A 161 4.80 -0.38 -18.46
CA ALA A 161 3.45 -0.88 -18.67
C ALA A 161 2.92 -1.73 -17.50
N CYS A 162 3.70 -1.88 -16.43
CA CYS A 162 3.38 -2.79 -15.33
C CYS A 162 2.19 -2.34 -14.48
N VAL A 163 1.81 -1.06 -14.48
CA VAL A 163 0.65 -0.55 -13.72
C VAL A 163 -0.39 0.05 -14.65
N ARG A 164 -1.66 -0.25 -14.35
CA ARG A 164 -2.81 0.33 -15.04
C ARG A 164 -3.94 0.64 -14.08
N GLN A 165 -4.65 1.73 -14.33
CA GLN A 165 -5.90 2.04 -13.64
C GLN A 165 -7.01 1.19 -14.25
N LEU A 166 -7.73 0.44 -13.41
CA LEU A 166 -8.89 -0.36 -13.82
C LEU A 166 -10.16 0.49 -13.82
N ALA A 167 -10.27 1.41 -12.85
CA ALA A 167 -11.38 2.35 -12.72
C ALA A 167 -10.94 3.57 -11.89
N PRO A 168 -11.52 4.77 -12.14
CA PRO A 168 -11.24 5.97 -11.37
C PRO A 168 -11.82 5.90 -9.95
N GLU A 169 -11.46 6.87 -9.10
CA GLU A 169 -11.89 6.93 -7.71
C GLU A 169 -13.39 7.14 -7.52
N ASP A 170 -14.06 7.77 -8.46
CA ASP A 170 -15.51 8.02 -8.45
C ASP A 170 -16.35 6.89 -9.07
N HIS A 171 -15.67 5.82 -9.53
CA HIS A 171 -16.34 4.69 -10.15
C HIS A 171 -17.31 3.97 -9.21
N TRP A 172 -16.96 3.81 -7.94
CA TRP A 172 -17.73 3.03 -6.98
C TRP A 172 -17.58 3.59 -5.57
N ASP A 173 -18.67 3.66 -4.81
CA ASP A 173 -18.74 4.11 -3.42
C ASP A 173 -18.28 3.04 -2.40
N LEU A 174 -17.28 2.23 -2.79
CA LEU A 174 -16.63 1.27 -1.91
C LEU A 174 -15.97 2.00 -0.73
N VAL A 175 -16.03 1.39 0.44
CA VAL A 175 -15.43 1.92 1.66
C VAL A 175 -14.58 0.85 2.31
N ASP A 176 -13.39 1.25 2.74
CA ASP A 176 -12.48 0.48 3.60
C ASP A 176 -12.54 1.04 5.02
N VAL A 177 -13.08 0.25 5.94
CA VAL A 177 -13.09 0.55 7.37
C VAL A 177 -11.92 -0.20 8.01
N ILE A 178 -10.86 0.54 8.34
CA ILE A 178 -9.61 -0.03 8.85
C ILE A 178 -9.69 -0.13 10.38
N ALA A 179 -9.79 -1.33 10.91
CA ALA A 179 -9.75 -1.60 12.35
C ALA A 179 -8.29 -1.75 12.82
N ILE A 180 -7.81 -0.78 13.58
CA ILE A 180 -6.44 -0.73 14.10
C ILE A 180 -6.37 -1.53 15.39
N VAL A 181 -5.64 -2.63 15.33
CA VAL A 181 -5.41 -3.55 16.46
C VAL A 181 -4.08 -3.23 17.15
N SER A 182 -3.07 -2.86 16.37
CA SER A 182 -1.74 -2.56 16.86
C SER A 182 -1.06 -1.46 16.05
N GLU A 183 -0.36 -0.59 16.76
CA GLU A 183 0.54 0.42 16.20
C GLU A 183 2.02 0.02 16.38
N ALA A 184 2.29 -1.13 16.98
CA ALA A 184 3.64 -1.61 17.20
C ALA A 184 4.30 -2.06 15.90
N ALA A 185 5.61 -1.89 15.83
CA ALA A 185 6.40 -2.42 14.72
C ALA A 185 6.21 -3.93 14.59
N LYS A 186 6.09 -4.40 13.36
CA LYS A 186 5.93 -5.83 13.06
C LYS A 186 7.21 -6.60 13.43
N SER A 187 7.04 -7.80 13.95
CA SER A 187 8.17 -8.71 14.24
C SER A 187 8.94 -9.11 12.97
N VAL A 188 8.23 -9.20 11.85
CA VAL A 188 8.79 -9.46 10.52
C VAL A 188 8.23 -8.43 9.55
N SER A 189 9.12 -7.69 8.88
CA SER A 189 8.73 -6.72 7.86
C SER A 189 8.06 -7.41 6.67
N SER A 190 7.32 -6.65 5.86
CA SER A 190 6.77 -7.19 4.61
C SER A 190 7.87 -7.71 3.67
N LEU A 191 9.04 -7.03 3.66
CA LEU A 191 10.21 -7.49 2.91
C LEU A 191 10.66 -8.89 3.35
N GLY A 192 10.87 -9.10 4.66
CA GLY A 192 11.22 -10.42 5.21
C GLY A 192 10.13 -11.46 4.97
N GLY A 193 8.86 -11.05 4.92
CA GLY A 193 7.75 -11.94 4.54
C GLY A 193 7.81 -12.38 3.09
N HIS A 194 8.11 -11.47 2.15
CA HIS A 194 8.31 -11.79 0.74
C HIS A 194 9.45 -12.80 0.53
N GLU A 195 10.57 -12.63 1.23
CA GLU A 195 11.71 -13.52 1.16
C GLU A 195 11.39 -14.94 1.66
N ARG A 196 10.61 -15.05 2.75
CA ARG A 196 10.23 -16.33 3.33
C ARG A 196 9.10 -17.02 2.59
N ALA A 197 8.33 -16.33 1.75
CA ALA A 197 7.20 -16.92 1.01
C ALA A 197 7.57 -18.18 0.25
N HIS A 198 8.78 -18.21 -0.34
CA HIS A 198 9.28 -19.37 -1.09
C HIS A 198 9.50 -20.64 -0.25
N THR A 199 9.56 -20.52 1.06
CA THR A 199 9.73 -21.66 1.97
C THR A 199 8.41 -22.33 2.34
N SER A 200 7.27 -21.73 1.99
CA SER A 200 5.94 -22.29 2.25
C SER A 200 5.56 -23.34 1.21
N PRO A 201 5.11 -24.53 1.63
CA PRO A 201 4.62 -25.55 0.70
C PRO A 201 3.30 -25.15 0.02
N LEU A 202 2.61 -24.12 0.50
CA LEU A 202 1.34 -23.65 -0.05
C LEU A 202 1.50 -22.62 -1.18
N LEU A 203 2.71 -22.06 -1.37
CA LEU A 203 2.94 -21.03 -2.37
C LEU A 203 2.58 -21.48 -3.80
N PRO A 204 2.94 -22.69 -4.29
CA PRO A 204 2.59 -23.13 -5.64
C PRO A 204 1.07 -23.18 -5.88
N ALA A 205 0.30 -23.66 -4.89
CA ALA A 205 -1.16 -23.71 -4.98
C ALA A 205 -1.79 -22.30 -5.06
N ARG A 206 -1.26 -21.36 -4.28
CA ARG A 206 -1.67 -19.95 -4.38
C ARG A 206 -1.43 -19.40 -5.78
N ILE A 207 -0.21 -19.55 -6.32
CA ILE A 207 0.15 -19.03 -7.64
C ILE A 207 -0.77 -19.61 -8.73
N ALA A 208 -1.09 -20.91 -8.67
CA ALA A 208 -1.99 -21.55 -9.63
C ALA A 208 -3.43 -21.01 -9.60
N ALA A 209 -3.90 -20.47 -8.46
CA ALA A 209 -5.25 -19.94 -8.32
C ALA A 209 -5.38 -18.45 -8.71
N LEU A 210 -4.26 -17.73 -8.88
CA LEU A 210 -4.28 -16.27 -8.98
C LEU A 210 -4.93 -15.72 -10.25
N ASP A 211 -4.77 -16.38 -11.40
CA ASP A 211 -5.34 -15.88 -12.66
C ASP A 211 -6.86 -15.79 -12.58
N ALA A 212 -7.50 -16.80 -11.99
CA ALA A 212 -8.96 -16.77 -11.76
C ALA A 212 -9.37 -15.69 -10.75
N ALA A 213 -8.62 -15.54 -9.66
CA ALA A 213 -8.89 -14.50 -8.64
C ALA A 213 -8.72 -13.07 -9.21
N LEU A 214 -7.69 -12.84 -10.03
CA LEU A 214 -7.49 -11.57 -10.73
C LEU A 214 -8.64 -11.26 -11.69
N ALA A 215 -9.08 -12.26 -12.48
CA ALA A 215 -10.21 -12.09 -13.40
C ALA A 215 -11.51 -11.76 -12.64
N GLN A 216 -11.82 -12.48 -11.56
CA GLN A 216 -12.98 -12.23 -10.71
C GLN A 216 -12.92 -10.84 -10.05
N THR A 217 -11.74 -10.41 -9.60
CA THR A 217 -11.58 -9.08 -9.01
C THR A 217 -11.82 -7.96 -10.03
N ARG A 218 -11.32 -8.11 -11.27
CA ARG A 218 -11.59 -7.14 -12.35
C ARG A 218 -13.10 -7.08 -12.67
N ASP A 219 -13.78 -8.22 -12.76
CA ASP A 219 -15.23 -8.29 -13.00
C ASP A 219 -16.01 -7.65 -11.84
N ALA A 220 -15.65 -7.96 -10.60
CA ALA A 220 -16.26 -7.38 -9.40
C ALA A 220 -16.15 -5.84 -9.37
N ILE A 221 -14.96 -5.29 -9.68
CA ILE A 221 -14.77 -3.85 -9.79
C ILE A 221 -15.63 -3.26 -10.91
N ALA A 222 -15.57 -3.84 -12.10
CA ALA A 222 -16.32 -3.33 -13.26
C ALA A 222 -17.83 -3.30 -13.01
N ARG A 223 -18.38 -4.30 -12.30
CA ARG A 223 -19.79 -4.46 -11.98
C ARG A 223 -20.20 -3.84 -10.64
N ARG A 224 -19.24 -3.35 -9.84
CA ARG A 224 -19.49 -2.84 -8.48
C ARG A 224 -20.14 -3.91 -7.58
N ASP A 225 -19.67 -5.15 -7.70
CA ASP A 225 -20.20 -6.29 -6.97
C ASP A 225 -19.39 -6.52 -5.69
N LEU A 226 -19.92 -6.00 -4.56
CA LEU A 226 -19.27 -6.11 -3.26
C LEU A 226 -19.15 -7.56 -2.80
N SER A 227 -20.15 -8.41 -3.12
CA SER A 227 -20.12 -9.81 -2.68
C SER A 227 -18.98 -10.57 -3.36
N LEU A 228 -18.89 -10.44 -4.68
CA LEU A 228 -17.81 -11.07 -5.44
C LEU A 228 -16.43 -10.53 -5.04
N LEU A 229 -16.28 -9.19 -4.91
CA LEU A 229 -15.03 -8.59 -4.48
C LEU A 229 -14.63 -9.07 -3.09
N GLY A 230 -15.58 -9.09 -2.16
CA GLY A 230 -15.35 -9.47 -0.78
C GLY A 230 -14.92 -10.93 -0.63
N ASP A 231 -15.63 -11.84 -1.30
CA ASP A 231 -15.31 -13.26 -1.26
C ASP A 231 -13.89 -13.54 -1.79
N VAL A 232 -13.53 -12.91 -2.90
CA VAL A 232 -12.17 -13.06 -3.49
C VAL A 232 -11.10 -12.43 -2.59
N ALA A 233 -11.34 -11.23 -2.04
CA ALA A 233 -10.38 -10.54 -1.19
C ALA A 233 -10.15 -11.27 0.14
N GLU A 234 -11.20 -11.83 0.77
CA GLU A 234 -11.08 -12.67 1.96
C GLU A 234 -10.26 -13.94 1.67
N ALA A 235 -10.59 -14.65 0.59
CA ALA A 235 -9.87 -15.86 0.20
C ALA A 235 -8.38 -15.59 -0.06
N ASP A 236 -8.08 -14.49 -0.74
CA ASP A 236 -6.71 -14.11 -1.06
C ASP A 236 -5.92 -13.69 0.19
N ALA A 237 -6.53 -12.91 1.09
CA ALA A 237 -5.93 -12.54 2.37
C ALA A 237 -5.61 -13.77 3.24
N LEU A 238 -6.56 -14.70 3.35
CA LEU A 238 -6.35 -15.96 4.08
C LEU A 238 -5.25 -16.80 3.46
N SER A 239 -5.17 -16.85 2.14
CA SER A 239 -4.10 -17.57 1.41
C SER A 239 -2.72 -16.97 1.69
N LEU A 240 -2.58 -15.62 1.69
CA LEU A 240 -1.33 -14.95 2.08
C LEU A 240 -0.92 -15.34 3.50
N HIS A 241 -1.85 -15.26 4.46
CA HIS A 241 -1.55 -15.58 5.86
C HIS A 241 -1.25 -17.06 6.07
N ALA A 242 -1.89 -17.97 5.32
CA ALA A 242 -1.53 -19.40 5.32
C ALA A 242 -0.08 -19.61 4.86
N ILE A 243 0.38 -18.90 3.83
CA ILE A 243 1.78 -18.93 3.40
C ILE A 243 2.69 -18.38 4.50
N ALA A 244 2.35 -17.26 5.15
CA ALA A 244 3.14 -16.70 6.23
C ALA A 244 3.25 -17.68 7.41
N LEU A 245 2.15 -18.30 7.83
CA LEU A 245 2.10 -19.29 8.91
C LEU A 245 2.89 -20.56 8.62
N THR A 246 2.97 -20.98 7.36
CA THR A 246 3.67 -22.20 6.92
C THR A 246 5.07 -21.95 6.37
N SER A 247 5.52 -20.68 6.34
CA SER A 247 6.89 -20.31 5.98
C SER A 247 7.90 -20.80 7.03
N ARG A 248 9.17 -20.81 6.68
CA ARG A 248 10.25 -21.26 7.58
C ARG A 248 11.33 -20.19 7.73
N PRO A 249 11.49 -19.61 8.95
CA PRO A 249 10.64 -19.77 10.14
C PRO A 249 9.24 -19.18 9.92
N PRO A 250 8.22 -19.66 10.67
CA PRO A 250 6.84 -19.21 10.50
C PRO A 250 6.68 -17.74 10.89
N ILE A 251 5.71 -17.06 10.24
CA ILE A 251 5.35 -15.68 10.53
C ILE A 251 3.91 -15.65 11.00
N LEU A 252 3.71 -15.17 12.21
CA LEU A 252 2.39 -14.95 12.79
C LEU A 252 2.12 -13.46 12.88
N TYR A 253 1.35 -12.93 11.93
CA TYR A 253 0.95 -11.52 11.94
C TYR A 253 -0.29 -11.26 12.78
N TRP A 254 -1.18 -12.24 12.89
CA TRP A 254 -2.45 -12.09 13.58
C TRP A 254 -2.28 -11.99 15.09
N GLN A 255 -3.09 -11.13 15.68
CA GLN A 255 -3.28 -11.00 17.12
C GLN A 255 -4.68 -11.52 17.52
N PRO A 256 -4.96 -11.75 18.80
CA PRO A 256 -6.30 -12.18 19.22
C PRO A 256 -7.43 -11.28 18.72
N ALA A 257 -7.23 -9.96 18.75
CA ALA A 257 -8.20 -9.00 18.23
C ALA A 257 -8.39 -9.10 16.70
N THR A 258 -7.36 -9.48 15.92
CA THR A 258 -7.53 -9.79 14.51
C THR A 258 -8.58 -10.86 14.29
N LEU A 259 -8.49 -11.99 15.00
CA LEU A 259 -9.46 -13.09 14.93
C LEU A 259 -10.85 -12.66 15.41
N THR A 260 -10.93 -11.86 16.47
CA THR A 260 -12.20 -11.30 16.97
C THR A 260 -12.92 -10.53 15.86
N ILE A 261 -12.18 -9.70 15.10
CA ILE A 261 -12.74 -8.92 13.99
C ILE A 261 -13.22 -9.84 12.87
N LEU A 262 -12.43 -10.85 12.47
CA LEU A 262 -12.82 -11.79 11.41
C LEU A 262 -14.13 -12.50 11.75
N HIS A 263 -14.24 -13.03 12.97
CA HIS A 263 -15.47 -13.65 13.44
C HIS A 263 -16.66 -12.67 13.49
N ALA A 264 -16.40 -11.41 13.87
CA ALA A 264 -17.43 -10.37 13.90
C ALA A 264 -17.94 -10.04 12.49
N VAL A 265 -17.04 -9.86 11.50
CA VAL A 265 -17.40 -9.60 10.09
C VAL A 265 -18.28 -10.72 9.54
N HIS A 266 -17.89 -11.99 9.75
CA HIS A 266 -18.73 -13.11 9.34
C HIS A 266 -20.11 -13.14 10.03
N ARG A 267 -20.19 -12.76 11.32
CA ARG A 267 -21.46 -12.65 12.03
C ARG A 267 -22.31 -11.52 11.46
N TRP A 268 -21.75 -10.32 11.23
CA TRP A 268 -22.47 -9.17 10.68
C TRP A 268 -23.05 -9.48 9.31
N ARG A 269 -22.30 -10.18 8.45
CA ARG A 269 -22.80 -10.61 7.13
C ARG A 269 -24.00 -11.56 7.23
N ARG A 270 -24.00 -12.51 8.21
CA ARG A 270 -25.17 -13.35 8.48
C ARG A 270 -26.37 -12.57 9.03
N GLU A 271 -26.12 -11.45 9.70
CA GLU A 271 -27.16 -10.52 10.17
C GLU A 271 -27.67 -9.56 9.06
N GLY A 272 -27.17 -9.67 7.84
CA GLY A 272 -27.59 -8.86 6.70
C GLY A 272 -26.76 -7.57 6.50
N LEU A 273 -25.70 -7.31 7.30
CA LEU A 273 -24.80 -6.19 7.08
C LEU A 273 -23.69 -6.60 6.08
N PRO A 274 -23.64 -6.01 4.88
CA PRO A 274 -22.64 -6.38 3.88
C PRO A 274 -21.26 -5.87 4.31
N ALA A 275 -20.45 -6.78 4.84
CA ALA A 275 -19.10 -6.52 5.32
C ALA A 275 -18.22 -7.72 4.99
N TYR A 276 -17.02 -7.44 4.45
CA TYR A 276 -16.01 -8.41 4.06
C TYR A 276 -14.66 -7.94 4.58
N PHE A 277 -13.70 -8.84 4.78
CA PHE A 277 -12.40 -8.41 5.25
C PHE A 277 -11.28 -8.64 4.24
N THR A 278 -10.24 -7.86 4.35
CA THR A 278 -8.92 -8.19 3.80
C THR A 278 -7.85 -7.79 4.82
N ILE A 279 -6.68 -8.43 4.77
CA ILE A 279 -5.60 -8.20 5.73
C ILE A 279 -4.28 -8.20 4.96
N ASP A 280 -3.48 -7.16 5.14
CA ASP A 280 -2.11 -7.10 4.64
C ASP A 280 -1.14 -7.82 5.60
N ALA A 281 0.16 -7.78 5.35
CA ALA A 281 1.18 -8.33 6.24
C ALA A 281 1.24 -7.56 7.56
N GLY A 282 0.25 -7.80 8.44
CA GLY A 282 0.09 -7.14 9.74
C GLY A 282 -1.13 -7.65 10.49
N PRO A 283 -1.39 -7.13 11.70
CA PRO A 283 -2.52 -7.54 12.53
C PRO A 283 -3.81 -6.76 12.25
N ASN A 284 -3.73 -5.60 11.56
CA ASN A 284 -4.88 -4.72 11.35
C ASN A 284 -5.77 -5.24 10.24
N VAL A 285 -7.08 -5.08 10.40
CA VAL A 285 -8.08 -5.63 9.50
C VAL A 285 -8.76 -4.50 8.72
N HIS A 286 -8.80 -4.65 7.42
CA HIS A 286 -9.53 -3.79 6.51
C HIS A 286 -10.89 -4.41 6.24
N ILE A 287 -11.96 -3.69 6.51
CA ILE A 287 -13.34 -4.16 6.36
C ILE A 287 -13.97 -3.43 5.18
N LEU A 288 -14.18 -4.17 4.10
CA LEU A 288 -14.76 -3.68 2.87
C LEU A 288 -16.28 -3.64 3.00
N THR A 289 -16.86 -2.50 2.65
CA THR A 289 -18.31 -2.27 2.61
C THR A 289 -18.65 -1.16 1.61
N THR A 290 -19.90 -0.71 1.54
CA THR A 290 -20.29 0.43 0.73
C THR A 290 -20.71 1.62 1.60
N ARG A 291 -20.72 2.82 1.02
CA ARG A 291 -21.01 4.07 1.73
C ARG A 291 -22.26 4.02 2.62
N PRO A 292 -23.41 3.44 2.20
CA PRO A 292 -24.59 3.36 3.06
C PRO A 292 -24.41 2.59 4.37
N HIS A 293 -23.43 1.70 4.43
CA HIS A 293 -23.18 0.83 5.60
C HIS A 293 -21.92 1.21 6.38
N ALA A 294 -21.13 2.16 5.88
CA ALA A 294 -19.82 2.51 6.42
C ALA A 294 -19.86 2.91 7.90
N ASP A 295 -20.78 3.80 8.29
CA ASP A 295 -20.91 4.27 9.67
C ASP A 295 -21.30 3.15 10.63
N GLN A 296 -22.19 2.25 10.20
CA GLN A 296 -22.60 1.10 11.00
C GLN A 296 -21.45 0.11 11.18
N VAL A 297 -20.70 -0.19 10.12
CA VAL A 297 -19.52 -1.05 10.19
C VAL A 297 -18.45 -0.42 11.08
N ALA A 298 -18.16 0.88 10.92
CA ALA A 298 -17.19 1.58 11.75
C ALA A 298 -17.57 1.62 13.23
N ALA A 299 -18.85 1.89 13.56
CA ALA A 299 -19.33 1.86 14.91
C ALA A 299 -19.21 0.46 15.54
N ARG A 300 -19.61 -0.59 14.80
CA ARG A 300 -19.47 -1.97 15.27
C ARG A 300 -18.00 -2.38 15.43
N ALA A 301 -17.10 -1.94 14.54
CA ALA A 301 -15.68 -2.23 14.65
C ALA A 301 -15.05 -1.58 15.88
N ARG A 302 -15.37 -0.31 16.17
CA ARG A 302 -14.91 0.41 17.38
C ARG A 302 -15.34 -0.26 18.68
N ALA A 303 -16.49 -0.95 18.69
CA ALA A 303 -17.02 -1.63 19.86
C ALA A 303 -16.38 -3.00 20.13
N LEU A 304 -15.53 -3.51 19.23
CA LEU A 304 -14.86 -4.79 19.42
C LEU A 304 -13.69 -4.67 20.39
N GLU A 305 -13.56 -5.64 21.27
CA GLU A 305 -12.43 -5.74 22.19
C GLU A 305 -11.10 -5.86 21.41
N GLY A 306 -10.12 -5.05 21.82
CA GLY A 306 -8.78 -5.02 21.23
C GLY A 306 -8.66 -4.14 19.97
N VAL A 307 -9.74 -3.53 19.49
CA VAL A 307 -9.67 -2.46 18.48
C VAL A 307 -9.33 -1.15 19.17
N ARG A 308 -8.26 -0.52 18.76
CA ARG A 308 -7.74 0.74 19.34
C ARG A 308 -8.31 1.98 18.68
N ASP A 309 -8.43 1.93 17.35
CA ASP A 309 -8.95 3.01 16.54
C ASP A 309 -9.55 2.47 15.23
N VAL A 310 -10.33 3.28 14.55
CA VAL A 310 -10.96 2.96 13.26
C VAL A 310 -10.81 4.14 12.32
N LEU A 311 -10.15 3.91 11.19
CA LEU A 311 -10.07 4.86 10.09
C LEU A 311 -11.02 4.43 8.97
N VAL A 312 -11.75 5.39 8.39
CA VAL A 312 -12.68 5.15 7.28
C VAL A 312 -12.13 5.81 6.03
N CYS A 313 -11.91 5.03 4.99
CA CYS A 313 -11.36 5.48 3.71
C CYS A 313 -12.30 5.11 2.56
N GLY A 314 -12.37 6.00 1.58
CA GLY A 314 -12.93 5.71 0.25
C GLY A 314 -11.82 5.52 -0.78
N PRO A 315 -12.19 5.28 -2.07
CA PRO A 315 -11.25 5.32 -3.16
C PRO A 315 -10.62 6.72 -3.26
N GLY A 316 -9.30 6.78 -3.37
CA GLY A 316 -8.54 8.02 -3.39
C GLY A 316 -8.00 8.40 -4.77
N PRO A 317 -7.68 9.68 -4.99
CA PRO A 317 -7.14 10.16 -6.25
C PRO A 317 -5.68 9.75 -6.47
N ALA A 318 -5.20 9.95 -7.69
CA ALA A 318 -3.79 9.89 -8.01
C ALA A 318 -2.99 10.92 -7.18
N PRO A 319 -1.68 10.72 -6.99
CA PRO A 319 -0.84 11.68 -6.30
C PRO A 319 -0.92 13.07 -6.93
N ARG A 320 -0.84 14.09 -6.08
CA ARG A 320 -0.89 15.49 -6.51
C ARG A 320 0.19 16.34 -5.85
N LEU A 321 0.64 17.36 -6.55
CA LEU A 321 1.49 18.40 -5.97
C LEU A 321 0.64 19.36 -5.10
N THR A 322 1.31 20.01 -4.15
CA THR A 322 0.73 21.04 -3.29
C THR A 322 1.75 22.12 -2.98
N GLU A 323 1.28 23.36 -2.80
CA GLU A 323 2.09 24.49 -2.36
C GLU A 323 2.35 24.49 -0.84
N GLN A 324 1.69 23.62 -0.09
CA GLN A 324 1.88 23.50 1.36
C GLN A 324 3.13 22.63 1.65
N HIS A 325 4.27 23.29 1.82
CA HIS A 325 5.52 22.62 2.14
C HIS A 325 5.63 22.27 3.63
N LEU A 326 6.15 21.06 3.90
CA LEU A 326 6.58 20.68 5.23
C LEU A 326 7.94 21.32 5.53
N GLY A 327 8.14 21.77 6.77
CA GLY A 327 9.32 22.50 7.21
C GLY A 327 10.47 21.64 7.70
#